data_d4f9e1f1c762dfbef3e2830efb327667
#
_entry.id   d4f9e1f1c762dfbef3e2830efb327667
#
_cell.length_a   1.000
_cell.length_b   1.000
_cell.length_c   1.000
_cell.angle_alpha   90.00
_cell.angle_beta   90.00
_cell.angle_gamma   90.00
#
_symmetry.space_group_name_H-M   'P 1'
#
loop_
_entity.id
_entity.type
_entity.pdbx_description
1 polymer ?
#
loop_
_entity_poly.entity_id
_entity_poly.type
_entity_poly.pdbx_seq_one_letter_code
_entity_poly.pdbx_strand_id
1 'polypeptide(L)'
;MEVTLLGVAQDGGFPQVGCLKECCEDARRSPELSKMPVSLGIRGLDGSCHMIEASRMMAGQFDLWNSVGAPEWPPSSVSLTHAHLGHTDGLGLFGREVMGSSGIILHCSSSMGDLLDSTPSWSIMIEQGVIIPNYWAPLEPFEPTPGCGFTLTAIPVPHRSELSDNHALIIRGDKKSLLFMPDQDSWGETLGEELGILDWLDALEVDIALIDGTFWNYDEISSRDVSEIPHPTVTETLGLLGNRKQGDPEISFIHFNHTNPLLREGSNEYRHLSEMGWGISKQGAVYHL
;
A
#
# COMPACT_ATOMS: atom_id res chain seq x y z
N MET A 1 -2.66 12.73 -14.13
CA MET A 1 -3.37 12.26 -12.94
C MET A 1 -2.50 12.40 -11.70
N GLU A 2 -3.06 12.27 -10.50
CA GLU A 2 -2.33 12.44 -9.24
C GLU A 2 -2.55 11.21 -8.34
N VAL A 3 -1.47 10.74 -7.72
CA VAL A 3 -1.49 9.68 -6.71
C VAL A 3 -0.97 10.26 -5.40
N THR A 4 -1.78 10.21 -4.35
CA THR A 4 -1.43 10.68 -3.00
C THR A 4 -1.20 9.48 -2.09
N LEU A 5 -0.06 9.44 -1.40
CA LEU A 5 0.25 8.41 -0.41
C LEU A 5 -0.43 8.76 0.92
N LEU A 6 -1.54 8.07 1.24
CA LEU A 6 -2.40 8.37 2.39
C LEU A 6 -1.91 7.78 3.70
N GLY A 7 -0.96 6.85 3.65
CA GLY A 7 -0.33 6.24 4.80
C GLY A 7 0.93 5.50 4.41
N VAL A 8 1.82 5.27 5.38
CA VAL A 8 3.11 4.61 5.16
C VAL A 8 3.41 3.54 6.22
N ALA A 9 2.56 3.37 7.21
CA ALA A 9 2.76 2.38 8.27
C ALA A 9 2.16 1.03 7.89
N GLN A 10 2.61 -0.02 8.58
CA GLN A 10 1.97 -1.32 8.58
C GLN A 10 0.58 -1.25 9.24
N ASP A 11 -0.20 -2.30 9.13
CA ASP A 11 -1.58 -2.51 9.57
C ASP A 11 -2.00 -1.83 10.87
N GLY A 12 -1.12 -1.84 11.86
CA GLY A 12 -1.37 -1.28 13.19
C GLY A 12 -1.28 0.23 13.27
N GLY A 13 -0.74 0.89 12.23
CA GLY A 13 -0.41 2.31 12.25
C GLY A 13 0.74 2.63 13.22
N PHE A 14 1.09 3.92 13.27
CA PHE A 14 2.08 4.44 14.20
C PHE A 14 1.52 5.70 14.88
N PRO A 15 1.32 5.74 16.22
CA PRO A 15 1.65 4.69 17.20
C PRO A 15 0.75 3.45 17.09
N GLN A 16 1.33 2.27 17.30
CA GLN A 16 0.58 1.02 17.28
C GLN A 16 -0.23 0.84 18.56
N VAL A 17 -1.45 0.31 18.43
CA VAL A 17 -2.33 -0.02 19.57
C VAL A 17 -1.64 -1.03 20.49
N GLY A 18 -1.67 -0.74 21.80
CA GLY A 18 -1.08 -1.60 22.84
C GLY A 18 0.44 -1.54 22.97
N CYS A 19 1.15 -0.87 22.10
CA CYS A 19 2.60 -0.70 22.22
C CYS A 19 2.93 0.35 23.30
N LEU A 20 3.73 -0.02 24.30
CA LEU A 20 4.23 0.86 25.37
C LEU A 20 5.72 1.18 25.21
N LYS A 21 6.32 0.85 24.07
CA LYS A 21 7.72 1.17 23.76
C LYS A 21 7.87 2.67 23.46
N GLU A 22 9.09 3.18 23.67
CA GLU A 22 9.46 4.59 23.44
C GLU A 22 9.03 5.09 22.05
N CYS A 23 9.20 4.28 21.00
CA CYS A 23 8.80 4.67 19.65
C CYS A 23 7.34 5.15 19.58
N CYS A 24 6.41 4.37 20.14
CA CYS A 24 4.98 4.70 20.11
C CYS A 24 4.59 5.72 21.18
N GLU A 25 5.34 5.83 22.27
CA GLU A 25 5.10 6.84 23.29
C GLU A 25 5.42 8.25 22.76
N ASP A 26 6.52 8.40 22.02
CA ASP A 26 6.88 9.67 21.38
C ASP A 26 5.81 10.10 20.37
N ALA A 27 5.32 9.18 19.52
CA ALA A 27 4.26 9.50 18.58
C ALA A 27 2.91 9.84 19.25
N ARG A 28 2.62 9.32 20.47
CA ARG A 28 1.44 9.75 21.24
C ARG A 28 1.60 11.15 21.82
N ARG A 29 2.83 11.56 22.15
CA ARG A 29 3.13 12.91 22.65
C ARG A 29 3.19 13.95 21.54
N SER A 30 3.54 13.52 20.32
CA SER A 30 3.75 14.34 19.13
C SER A 30 2.93 13.79 17.96
N PRO A 31 1.62 14.13 17.86
CA PRO A 31 0.73 13.57 16.83
C PRO A 31 1.21 13.74 15.39
N GLU A 32 2.07 14.73 15.12
CA GLU A 32 2.69 14.94 13.81
C GLU A 32 3.62 13.82 13.39
N LEU A 33 4.11 13.02 14.34
CA LEU A 33 4.89 11.81 14.08
C LEU A 33 4.02 10.62 13.66
N SER A 34 2.71 10.69 13.91
CA SER A 34 1.80 9.58 13.62
C SER A 34 1.76 9.26 12.14
N LYS A 35 1.69 7.96 11.82
CA LYS A 35 1.53 7.44 10.47
C LYS A 35 0.34 6.50 10.41
N MET A 36 -0.45 6.66 9.36
CA MET A 36 -1.57 5.78 9.06
C MET A 36 -1.10 4.56 8.27
N PRO A 37 -1.85 3.45 8.29
CA PRO A 37 -1.56 2.29 7.45
C PRO A 37 -1.48 2.67 5.98
N VAL A 38 -0.73 1.89 5.19
CA VAL A 38 -0.56 2.13 3.76
C VAL A 38 -1.90 2.22 3.04
N SER A 39 -2.03 3.22 2.20
CA SER A 39 -3.14 3.39 1.27
C SER A 39 -2.77 4.46 0.26
N LEU A 40 -3.33 4.38 -0.94
CA LEU A 40 -3.23 5.41 -1.96
C LEU A 40 -4.59 6.03 -2.27
N GLY A 41 -4.59 7.33 -2.49
CA GLY A 41 -5.69 8.04 -3.13
C GLY A 41 -5.29 8.43 -4.55
N ILE A 42 -6.12 8.17 -5.54
CA ILE A 42 -5.84 8.46 -6.94
C ILE A 42 -6.93 9.40 -7.47
N ARG A 43 -6.51 10.51 -8.07
CA ARG A 43 -7.41 11.39 -8.81
C ARG A 43 -7.20 11.19 -10.30
N GLY A 44 -8.21 10.66 -10.98
CA GLY A 44 -8.23 10.46 -12.43
C GLY A 44 -8.20 11.77 -13.21
N LEU A 45 -7.95 11.68 -14.51
CA LEU A 45 -7.98 12.85 -15.40
C LEU A 45 -9.38 13.44 -15.57
N ASP A 46 -10.42 12.62 -15.39
CA ASP A 46 -11.83 13.02 -15.38
C ASP A 46 -12.27 13.65 -14.05
N GLY A 47 -11.39 13.68 -13.04
CA GLY A 47 -11.67 14.16 -11.69
C GLY A 47 -12.22 13.11 -10.74
N SER A 48 -12.50 11.88 -11.20
CA SER A 48 -12.95 10.78 -10.35
C SER A 48 -11.91 10.40 -9.31
N CYS A 49 -12.37 9.89 -8.18
CA CYS A 49 -11.54 9.46 -7.07
C CYS A 49 -11.54 7.96 -6.91
N HIS A 50 -10.36 7.41 -6.68
CA HIS A 50 -10.13 5.99 -6.50
C HIS A 50 -9.20 5.77 -5.32
N MET A 51 -9.36 4.66 -4.61
CA MET A 51 -8.46 4.28 -3.52
C MET A 51 -7.80 2.93 -3.80
N ILE A 52 -6.60 2.77 -3.30
CA ILE A 52 -5.98 1.45 -3.10
C ILE A 52 -5.86 1.27 -1.59
N GLU A 53 -6.34 0.17 -1.09
CA GLU A 53 -6.55 -0.21 0.30
C GLU A 53 -7.62 0.62 1.04
N ALA A 54 -8.37 -0.08 1.90
CA ALA A 54 -9.36 0.48 2.80
C ALA A 54 -8.95 0.20 4.26
N SER A 55 -8.05 1.00 4.78
CA SER A 55 -7.50 0.78 6.13
C SER A 55 -8.49 1.21 7.22
N ARG A 56 -8.26 0.72 8.45
CA ARG A 56 -9.03 1.13 9.63
C ARG A 56 -8.92 2.62 9.98
N MET A 57 -7.91 3.33 9.45
CA MET A 57 -7.71 4.77 9.67
C MET A 57 -8.21 5.62 8.50
N MET A 58 -9.09 5.09 7.67
CA MET A 58 -9.59 5.74 6.46
C MET A 58 -10.17 7.13 6.72
N ALA A 59 -10.79 7.40 7.85
CA ALA A 59 -11.28 8.75 8.18
C ALA A 59 -10.14 9.79 8.19
N GLY A 60 -9.03 9.49 8.86
CA GLY A 60 -7.86 10.36 8.86
C GLY A 60 -7.17 10.43 7.49
N GLN A 61 -7.20 9.36 6.72
CA GLN A 61 -6.70 9.33 5.35
C GLN A 61 -7.51 10.24 4.43
N PHE A 62 -8.82 10.28 4.62
CA PHE A 62 -9.69 11.21 3.90
C PHE A 62 -9.43 12.67 4.27
N ASP A 63 -9.25 12.97 5.56
CA ASP A 63 -8.89 14.32 6.01
C ASP A 63 -7.55 14.77 5.41
N LEU A 64 -6.56 13.88 5.39
CA LEU A 64 -5.28 14.15 4.74
C LEU A 64 -5.46 14.41 3.25
N TRP A 65 -6.19 13.55 2.55
CA TRP A 65 -6.41 13.69 1.11
C TRP A 65 -7.14 14.99 0.77
N ASN A 66 -8.15 15.37 1.57
CA ASN A 66 -8.82 16.66 1.46
C ASN A 66 -7.86 17.85 1.61
N SER A 67 -6.90 17.74 2.53
CA SER A 67 -5.95 18.83 2.79
C SER A 67 -5.01 19.11 1.61
N VAL A 68 -4.80 18.14 0.73
CA VAL A 68 -3.97 18.26 -0.48
C VAL A 68 -4.79 18.46 -1.76
N GLY A 69 -6.08 18.81 -1.63
CA GLY A 69 -6.93 19.13 -2.78
C GLY A 69 -7.67 17.95 -3.39
N ALA A 70 -7.94 16.92 -2.61
CA ALA A 70 -8.77 15.82 -3.04
C ALA A 70 -10.22 16.26 -3.19
N PRO A 71 -10.93 15.48 -3.94
CA PRO A 71 -12.17 15.86 -4.56
C PRO A 71 -13.42 15.23 -3.94
N GLU A 72 -14.24 14.69 -4.82
CA GLU A 72 -15.59 14.21 -4.51
C GLU A 72 -15.60 12.92 -3.69
N TRP A 73 -16.49 12.85 -2.72
CA TRP A 73 -16.76 11.70 -1.87
C TRP A 73 -18.11 11.09 -2.16
N PRO A 74 -18.27 9.76 -2.08
CA PRO A 74 -17.27 8.71 -1.83
C PRO A 74 -16.40 8.44 -3.06
N PRO A 75 -15.28 7.67 -2.92
CA PRO A 75 -14.50 7.27 -4.08
C PRO A 75 -15.35 6.41 -5.02
N SER A 76 -15.12 6.55 -6.33
CA SER A 76 -15.80 5.78 -7.36
C SER A 76 -15.42 4.30 -7.33
N SER A 77 -14.17 4.01 -6.95
CA SER A 77 -13.69 2.64 -6.77
C SER A 77 -12.67 2.51 -5.63
N VAL A 78 -12.55 1.30 -5.14
CA VAL A 78 -11.50 0.83 -4.21
C VAL A 78 -10.85 -0.41 -4.82
N SER A 79 -9.54 -0.53 -4.74
CA SER A 79 -8.79 -1.72 -5.15
C SER A 79 -8.06 -2.30 -3.93
N LEU A 80 -8.13 -3.61 -3.71
CA LEU A 80 -7.52 -4.28 -2.57
C LEU A 80 -6.44 -5.24 -3.04
N THR A 81 -5.22 -5.09 -2.54
CA THR A 81 -4.09 -5.98 -2.88
C THR A 81 -4.30 -7.40 -2.37
N HIS A 82 -4.79 -7.53 -1.13
CA HIS A 82 -5.05 -8.80 -0.44
C HIS A 82 -5.97 -8.60 0.78
N ALA A 83 -6.26 -9.70 1.50
CA ALA A 83 -7.29 -9.74 2.52
C ALA A 83 -6.83 -9.50 3.96
N HIS A 84 -5.56 -9.15 4.23
CA HIS A 84 -5.16 -8.82 5.60
C HIS A 84 -5.93 -7.61 6.12
N LEU A 85 -6.25 -7.64 7.42
CA LEU A 85 -7.19 -6.68 8.01
C LEU A 85 -6.71 -5.23 7.92
N GLY A 86 -5.41 -4.97 7.93
CA GLY A 86 -4.86 -3.64 7.75
C GLY A 86 -5.26 -2.97 6.44
N HIS A 87 -5.53 -3.77 5.41
CA HIS A 87 -5.86 -3.35 4.05
C HIS A 87 -7.38 -3.31 3.80
N THR A 88 -8.18 -3.97 4.64
CA THR A 88 -9.61 -4.22 4.37
C THR A 88 -10.57 -3.74 5.45
N ASP A 89 -10.13 -3.56 6.71
CA ASP A 89 -10.99 -3.21 7.87
C ASP A 89 -11.83 -1.94 7.66
N GLY A 90 -11.34 -1.01 6.85
CA GLY A 90 -12.03 0.24 6.54
C GLY A 90 -13.22 0.08 5.61
N LEU A 91 -13.40 -1.05 4.92
CA LEU A 91 -14.53 -1.27 4.03
C LEU A 91 -15.88 -1.01 4.71
N GLY A 92 -16.02 -1.39 5.98
CA GLY A 92 -17.23 -1.15 6.75
C GLY A 92 -17.63 0.32 6.88
N LEU A 93 -16.70 1.25 6.72
CA LEU A 93 -16.97 2.69 6.79
C LEU A 93 -17.81 3.20 5.60
N PHE A 94 -17.83 2.50 4.47
CA PHE A 94 -18.72 2.81 3.35
C PHE A 94 -20.16 2.42 3.61
N GLY A 95 -20.41 1.55 4.61
CA GLY A 95 -21.72 1.02 4.97
C GLY A 95 -22.71 2.09 5.44
N ARG A 96 -23.96 1.64 5.61
CA ARG A 96 -25.11 2.50 5.98
C ARG A 96 -24.96 3.15 7.35
N GLU A 97 -24.19 2.54 8.23
CA GLU A 97 -23.96 3.01 9.60
C GLU A 97 -23.03 4.23 9.67
N VAL A 98 -22.23 4.49 8.62
CA VAL A 98 -21.25 5.58 8.56
C VAL A 98 -21.50 6.48 7.35
N MET A 99 -21.00 6.11 6.15
CA MET A 99 -21.09 6.97 4.97
C MET A 99 -22.42 6.81 4.21
N GLY A 100 -23.05 5.63 4.31
CA GLY A 100 -24.24 5.32 3.54
C GLY A 100 -24.00 5.35 2.03
N SER A 101 -22.82 4.94 1.61
CA SER A 101 -22.42 4.95 0.20
C SER A 101 -23.19 3.92 -0.63
N SER A 102 -23.17 4.08 -1.95
CA SER A 102 -23.72 3.11 -2.89
C SER A 102 -22.91 3.10 -4.19
N GLY A 103 -22.79 1.93 -4.81
CA GLY A 103 -22.20 1.78 -6.12
C GLY A 103 -20.68 1.90 -6.18
N ILE A 104 -19.96 1.75 -5.07
CA ILE A 104 -18.49 1.74 -5.06
C ILE A 104 -18.02 0.47 -5.75
N ILE A 105 -17.26 0.59 -6.84
CA ILE A 105 -16.68 -0.55 -7.52
C ILE A 105 -15.49 -1.04 -6.68
N LEU A 106 -15.54 -2.31 -6.25
CA LEU A 106 -14.47 -2.94 -5.47
C LEU A 106 -13.67 -3.88 -6.37
N HIS A 107 -12.48 -3.46 -6.79
CA HIS A 107 -11.57 -4.27 -7.58
C HIS A 107 -10.71 -5.15 -6.67
N CYS A 108 -10.69 -6.44 -6.94
CA CYS A 108 -9.91 -7.41 -6.17
C CYS A 108 -9.70 -8.70 -6.98
N SER A 109 -8.91 -9.62 -6.42
CA SER A 109 -8.80 -10.97 -6.98
C SER A 109 -10.06 -11.80 -6.76
N SER A 110 -10.20 -12.90 -7.48
CA SER A 110 -11.34 -13.83 -7.29
C SER A 110 -11.33 -14.45 -5.89
N SER A 111 -10.15 -14.79 -5.34
CA SER A 111 -10.07 -15.37 -3.99
C SER A 111 -10.47 -14.38 -2.90
N MET A 112 -10.14 -13.09 -3.09
CA MET A 112 -10.65 -12.03 -2.22
C MET A 112 -12.18 -11.89 -2.35
N GLY A 113 -12.72 -12.02 -3.56
CA GLY A 113 -14.16 -12.03 -3.81
C GLY A 113 -14.88 -13.15 -3.05
N ASP A 114 -14.35 -14.36 -3.08
CA ASP A 114 -14.90 -15.49 -2.33
C ASP A 114 -14.92 -15.23 -0.81
N LEU A 115 -13.89 -14.55 -0.29
CA LEU A 115 -13.85 -14.14 1.11
C LEU A 115 -14.91 -13.07 1.42
N LEU A 116 -15.10 -12.08 0.56
CA LEU A 116 -16.12 -11.05 0.72
C LEU A 116 -17.54 -11.65 0.77
N ASP A 117 -17.84 -12.57 -0.14
CA ASP A 117 -19.12 -13.25 -0.23
C ASP A 117 -19.39 -14.16 0.99
N SER A 118 -18.36 -14.80 1.51
CA SER A 118 -18.47 -15.69 2.68
C SER A 118 -18.45 -14.98 4.03
N THR A 119 -18.08 -13.69 4.06
CA THR A 119 -18.00 -12.89 5.30
C THR A 119 -19.30 -12.09 5.48
N PRO A 120 -20.16 -12.39 6.47
CA PRO A 120 -21.50 -11.80 6.59
C PRO A 120 -21.53 -10.26 6.58
N SER A 121 -20.55 -9.60 7.18
CA SER A 121 -20.48 -8.14 7.23
C SER A 121 -20.19 -7.52 5.86
N TRP A 122 -19.45 -8.19 4.99
CA TRP A 122 -19.16 -7.71 3.64
C TRP A 122 -20.22 -8.17 2.64
N SER A 123 -20.70 -9.43 2.78
CA SER A 123 -21.77 -9.96 1.96
C SER A 123 -23.04 -9.08 2.01
N ILE A 124 -23.44 -8.61 3.20
CA ILE A 124 -24.59 -7.70 3.33
C ILE A 124 -24.34 -6.34 2.64
N MET A 125 -23.12 -5.84 2.58
CA MET A 125 -22.81 -4.61 1.86
C MET A 125 -22.90 -4.80 0.35
N ILE A 126 -22.55 -5.98 -0.16
CA ILE A 126 -22.74 -6.35 -1.57
C ILE A 126 -24.24 -6.45 -1.88
N GLU A 127 -25.01 -7.18 -1.07
CA GLU A 127 -26.46 -7.29 -1.22
C GLU A 127 -27.18 -5.92 -1.20
N GLN A 128 -26.69 -4.99 -0.41
CA GLN A 128 -27.21 -3.64 -0.29
C GLN A 128 -26.76 -2.70 -1.42
N GLY A 129 -25.87 -3.15 -2.30
CA GLY A 129 -25.29 -2.34 -3.38
C GLY A 129 -24.39 -1.21 -2.89
N VAL A 130 -23.82 -1.33 -1.69
CA VAL A 130 -22.81 -0.39 -1.17
C VAL A 130 -21.52 -0.57 -1.95
N ILE A 131 -21.05 -1.81 -2.07
CA ILE A 131 -19.89 -2.21 -2.88
C ILE A 131 -20.34 -3.16 -4.00
N ILE A 132 -19.68 -3.03 -5.15
CA ILE A 132 -19.91 -3.85 -6.34
C ILE A 132 -18.59 -4.52 -6.68
N PRO A 133 -18.41 -5.83 -6.35
CA PRO A 133 -17.19 -6.54 -6.68
C PRO A 133 -16.93 -6.58 -8.18
N ASN A 134 -15.68 -6.36 -8.56
CA ASN A 134 -15.19 -6.50 -9.92
C ASN A 134 -13.81 -7.16 -9.89
N TYR A 135 -13.71 -8.34 -10.48
CA TYR A 135 -12.52 -9.18 -10.39
C TYR A 135 -11.58 -8.91 -11.56
N TRP A 136 -10.31 -8.59 -11.24
CA TRP A 136 -9.28 -8.45 -12.26
C TRP A 136 -8.74 -9.80 -12.75
N ALA A 137 -8.23 -9.80 -13.97
CA ALA A 137 -7.33 -10.85 -14.45
C ALA A 137 -5.89 -10.42 -14.16
N PRO A 138 -5.07 -11.24 -13.48
CA PRO A 138 -3.67 -10.91 -13.23
C PRO A 138 -2.91 -10.62 -14.53
N LEU A 139 -2.02 -9.63 -14.49
CA LEU A 139 -1.20 -9.14 -15.60
C LEU A 139 -1.96 -8.44 -16.73
N GLU A 140 -3.28 -8.35 -16.66
CA GLU A 140 -4.08 -7.62 -17.64
C GLU A 140 -4.41 -6.20 -17.12
N PRO A 141 -4.15 -5.13 -17.90
CA PRO A 141 -4.49 -3.79 -17.49
C PRO A 141 -6.00 -3.54 -17.59
N PHE A 142 -6.55 -2.80 -16.64
CA PHE A 142 -7.95 -2.39 -16.64
C PHE A 142 -8.12 -0.93 -16.17
N GLU A 143 -9.14 -0.24 -16.63
CA GLU A 143 -9.56 1.07 -16.09
C GLU A 143 -10.45 0.84 -14.85
N PRO A 144 -10.15 1.45 -13.67
CA PRO A 144 -11.01 1.32 -12.49
C PRO A 144 -12.43 1.84 -12.69
N THR A 145 -12.58 2.88 -13.49
CA THR A 145 -13.87 3.35 -14.04
C THR A 145 -13.64 3.79 -15.49
N PRO A 146 -14.63 3.62 -16.37
CA PRO A 146 -14.48 4.00 -17.77
C PRO A 146 -14.12 5.47 -17.93
N GLY A 147 -13.01 5.75 -18.60
CA GLY A 147 -12.57 7.12 -18.93
C GLY A 147 -11.84 7.84 -17.79
N CYS A 148 -11.46 7.17 -16.70
CA CYS A 148 -10.71 7.79 -15.60
C CYS A 148 -9.30 8.25 -16.02
N GLY A 149 -8.79 7.79 -17.16
CA GLY A 149 -7.54 8.24 -17.77
C GLY A 149 -6.28 7.60 -17.17
N PHE A 150 -6.43 6.44 -16.53
CA PHE A 150 -5.31 5.59 -16.09
C PHE A 150 -5.73 4.12 -16.05
N THR A 151 -4.75 3.23 -16.00
CA THR A 151 -5.01 1.81 -15.82
C THR A 151 -4.34 1.28 -14.56
N LEU A 152 -4.91 0.20 -14.02
CA LEU A 152 -4.30 -0.65 -12.99
C LEU A 152 -3.95 -2.00 -13.62
N THR A 153 -2.81 -2.57 -13.19
CA THR A 153 -2.41 -3.94 -13.53
C THR A 153 -2.05 -4.66 -12.24
N ALA A 154 -2.70 -5.77 -11.95
CA ALA A 154 -2.43 -6.60 -10.77
C ALA A 154 -1.31 -7.60 -11.08
N ILE A 155 -0.21 -7.52 -10.33
CA ILE A 155 0.96 -8.39 -10.44
C ILE A 155 0.94 -9.37 -9.28
N PRO A 156 0.82 -10.68 -9.49
CA PRO A 156 0.88 -11.67 -8.41
C PRO A 156 2.22 -11.58 -7.67
N VAL A 157 2.15 -11.48 -6.35
CA VAL A 157 3.32 -11.41 -5.47
C VAL A 157 3.09 -12.35 -4.29
N PRO A 158 4.02 -13.27 -4.00
CA PRO A 158 3.90 -14.18 -2.86
C PRO A 158 3.80 -13.41 -1.54
N HIS A 159 2.75 -13.68 -0.79
CA HIS A 159 2.57 -13.22 0.59
C HIS A 159 1.47 -14.05 1.24
N ARG A 160 1.74 -14.57 2.44
CA ARG A 160 0.82 -15.35 3.30
C ARG A 160 -0.63 -15.41 2.78
N SER A 161 -0.97 -16.48 2.07
CA SER A 161 -2.23 -16.62 1.34
C SER A 161 -3.35 -17.31 2.15
N GLU A 162 -3.35 -17.18 3.47
CA GLU A 162 -4.34 -17.83 4.34
C GLU A 162 -5.77 -17.31 4.15
N LEU A 163 -5.94 -16.09 3.67
CA LEU A 163 -7.25 -15.47 3.43
C LEU A 163 -7.52 -15.20 1.94
N SER A 164 -6.53 -14.72 1.21
CA SER A 164 -6.58 -14.50 -0.24
C SER A 164 -5.17 -14.54 -0.82
N ASP A 165 -5.06 -14.63 -2.13
CA ASP A 165 -3.81 -14.31 -2.83
C ASP A 165 -3.45 -12.82 -2.67
N ASN A 166 -2.19 -12.48 -2.94
CA ASN A 166 -1.70 -11.11 -2.86
C ASN A 166 -1.22 -10.60 -4.22
N HIS A 167 -1.43 -9.31 -4.47
CA HIS A 167 -1.00 -8.65 -5.70
C HIS A 167 -0.38 -7.29 -5.40
N ALA A 168 0.73 -6.97 -6.05
CA ALA A 168 1.12 -5.58 -6.23
C ALA A 168 0.27 -4.95 -7.34
N LEU A 169 0.12 -3.63 -7.31
CA LEU A 169 -0.65 -2.90 -8.34
C LEU A 169 0.26 -1.91 -9.06
N ILE A 170 0.32 -2.00 -10.39
CA ILE A 170 0.93 -0.97 -11.23
C ILE A 170 -0.16 0.03 -11.63
N ILE A 171 0.05 1.29 -11.29
CA ILE A 171 -0.78 2.42 -11.69
C ILE A 171 -0.07 3.08 -12.88
N ARG A 172 -0.70 3.09 -14.06
CA ARG A 172 -0.11 3.64 -15.27
C ARG A 172 -0.89 4.86 -15.76
N GLY A 173 -0.27 6.03 -15.64
CA GLY A 173 -0.76 7.30 -16.18
C GLY A 173 -0.26 7.56 -17.61
N ASP A 174 -0.42 8.79 -18.08
CA ASP A 174 0.01 9.23 -19.43
C ASP A 174 1.51 9.51 -19.53
N LYS A 175 2.21 9.71 -18.43
CA LYS A 175 3.63 10.09 -18.38
C LYS A 175 4.51 9.12 -17.65
N LYS A 176 4.03 8.56 -16.54
CA LYS A 176 4.77 7.68 -15.65
C LYS A 176 3.91 6.54 -15.15
N SER A 177 4.58 5.51 -14.68
CA SER A 177 4.00 4.37 -13.98
C SER A 177 4.49 4.31 -12.53
N LEU A 178 3.62 3.84 -11.62
CA LEU A 178 3.94 3.63 -10.22
C LEU A 178 3.53 2.22 -9.79
N LEU A 179 4.49 1.46 -9.27
CA LEU A 179 4.23 0.18 -8.59
C LEU A 179 3.94 0.45 -7.10
N PHE A 180 2.83 -0.10 -6.61
CA PHE A 180 2.49 -0.17 -5.20
C PHE A 180 2.55 -1.64 -4.73
N MET A 181 3.54 -1.96 -3.92
CA MET A 181 3.82 -3.31 -3.41
C MET A 181 4.12 -3.23 -1.91
N PRO A 182 3.08 -3.09 -1.05
CA PRO A 182 3.27 -2.94 0.39
C PRO A 182 3.74 -4.22 1.07
N ASP A 183 3.35 -5.39 0.56
CA ASP A 183 3.56 -6.69 1.17
C ASP A 183 4.12 -7.71 0.20
N GLN A 184 5.16 -8.43 0.62
CA GLN A 184 5.70 -9.62 -0.03
C GLN A 184 6.44 -10.50 0.97
N ASP A 185 6.55 -11.80 0.70
CA ASP A 185 7.26 -12.73 1.58
C ASP A 185 8.78 -12.64 1.39
N SER A 186 9.25 -12.63 0.16
CA SER A 186 10.68 -12.53 -0.16
C SER A 186 10.94 -12.10 -1.60
N TRP A 187 12.08 -11.49 -1.83
CA TRP A 187 12.52 -11.21 -3.20
C TRP A 187 12.81 -12.48 -4.01
N GLY A 188 13.31 -13.54 -3.39
CA GLY A 188 13.59 -14.79 -4.06
C GLY A 188 12.32 -15.43 -4.65
N GLU A 189 11.20 -15.38 -3.94
CA GLU A 189 9.92 -15.89 -4.43
C GLU A 189 9.28 -14.97 -5.47
N THR A 190 9.43 -13.64 -5.31
CA THR A 190 8.88 -12.64 -6.23
C THR A 190 9.60 -12.63 -7.57
N LEU A 191 10.93 -12.70 -7.56
CA LEU A 191 11.77 -12.56 -8.77
C LEU A 191 12.12 -13.88 -9.43
N GLY A 192 12.10 -15.00 -8.69
CA GLY A 192 12.72 -16.23 -9.10
C GLY A 192 14.27 -16.16 -9.06
N GLU A 193 14.94 -17.15 -9.65
CA GLU A 193 16.41 -17.28 -9.53
C GLU A 193 17.21 -16.38 -10.49
N GLU A 194 16.60 -15.81 -11.52
CA GLU A 194 17.32 -15.20 -12.65
C GLU A 194 17.23 -13.67 -12.74
N LEU A 195 16.30 -13.01 -12.05
CA LEU A 195 16.08 -11.56 -12.19
C LEU A 195 16.54 -10.77 -10.97
N GLY A 196 17.18 -9.62 -11.21
CA GLY A 196 17.39 -8.58 -10.21
C GLY A 196 16.16 -7.69 -10.02
N ILE A 197 16.06 -6.98 -8.90
CA ILE A 197 14.94 -6.05 -8.63
C ILE A 197 14.81 -5.01 -9.75
N LEU A 198 15.94 -4.42 -10.17
CA LEU A 198 15.96 -3.38 -11.21
C LEU A 198 15.54 -3.93 -12.58
N ASP A 199 16.00 -5.13 -12.94
CA ASP A 199 15.63 -5.79 -14.20
C ASP A 199 14.13 -6.14 -14.22
N TRP A 200 13.58 -6.57 -13.08
CA TRP A 200 12.17 -6.86 -12.93
C TRP A 200 11.30 -5.60 -13.06
N LEU A 201 11.70 -4.49 -12.44
CA LEU A 201 11.02 -3.20 -12.57
C LEU A 201 11.09 -2.64 -13.99
N ASP A 202 12.24 -2.82 -14.68
CA ASP A 202 12.41 -2.44 -16.09
C ASP A 202 11.50 -3.26 -17.01
N ALA A 203 11.45 -4.58 -16.80
CA ALA A 203 10.55 -5.47 -17.56
C ALA A 203 9.06 -5.13 -17.36
N LEU A 204 8.69 -4.59 -16.20
CA LEU A 204 7.35 -4.09 -15.90
C LEU A 204 7.14 -2.63 -16.33
N GLU A 205 8.15 -1.98 -16.90
CA GLU A 205 8.13 -0.55 -17.29
C GLU A 205 7.72 0.36 -16.12
N VAL A 206 8.33 0.18 -14.94
CA VAL A 206 8.03 0.94 -13.72
C VAL A 206 9.00 2.09 -13.55
N ASP A 207 8.48 3.32 -13.47
CA ASP A 207 9.26 4.54 -13.21
C ASP A 207 9.45 4.80 -11.71
N ILE A 208 8.42 4.50 -10.91
CA ILE A 208 8.36 4.74 -9.48
C ILE A 208 7.90 3.45 -8.79
N ALA A 209 8.62 2.99 -7.76
CA ALA A 209 8.24 1.82 -6.98
C ALA A 209 8.12 2.18 -5.50
N LEU A 210 6.94 1.93 -4.93
CA LEU A 210 6.66 1.96 -3.50
C LEU A 210 6.64 0.52 -3.00
N ILE A 211 7.70 0.11 -2.30
CA ILE A 211 7.96 -1.29 -1.96
C ILE A 211 7.96 -1.54 -0.45
N ASP A 212 7.81 -2.80 -0.08
CA ASP A 212 7.81 -3.28 1.29
C ASP A 212 9.08 -2.85 2.05
N GLY A 213 8.88 -2.16 3.16
CA GLY A 213 9.90 -1.69 4.10
C GLY A 213 9.53 -2.02 5.53
N THR A 214 8.77 -3.09 5.76
CA THR A 214 8.18 -3.43 7.06
C THR A 214 9.21 -3.44 8.18
N PHE A 215 10.32 -4.13 8.00
CA PHE A 215 11.40 -4.22 8.98
C PHE A 215 12.72 -3.71 8.42
N TRP A 216 13.50 -3.01 9.25
CA TRP A 216 14.86 -2.63 8.89
C TRP A 216 15.77 -3.86 8.73
N ASN A 217 15.79 -4.71 9.76
CA ASN A 217 16.53 -5.98 9.78
C ASN A 217 15.86 -6.97 10.74
N TYR A 218 16.37 -8.21 10.79
CA TYR A 218 15.82 -9.27 11.65
C TYR A 218 15.96 -9.02 13.15
N ASP A 219 16.89 -8.16 13.58
CA ASP A 219 17.10 -7.83 15.01
C ASP A 219 16.05 -6.85 15.56
N GLU A 220 15.25 -6.23 14.67
CA GLU A 220 14.22 -5.24 15.06
C GLU A 220 13.16 -5.84 15.97
N ILE A 221 12.85 -7.12 15.81
CA ILE A 221 11.84 -7.82 16.60
C ILE A 221 12.50 -8.87 17.48
N SER A 222 12.96 -8.47 18.65
CA SER A 222 13.56 -9.39 19.63
C SER A 222 12.60 -10.35 20.34
N SER A 223 11.27 -10.19 20.15
CA SER A 223 10.23 -10.89 20.93
C SER A 223 9.40 -11.89 20.11
N ARG A 224 9.61 -12.00 18.82
CA ARG A 224 8.90 -12.95 17.92
C ARG A 224 9.89 -13.59 16.96
N ASP A 225 9.56 -14.80 16.53
CA ASP A 225 10.26 -15.41 15.40
C ASP A 225 9.88 -14.65 14.12
N VAL A 226 10.83 -13.96 13.50
CA VAL A 226 10.61 -13.18 12.27
C VAL A 226 10.19 -14.07 11.12
N SER A 227 10.56 -15.36 11.14
CA SER A 227 10.12 -16.33 10.13
C SER A 227 8.60 -16.56 10.12
N GLU A 228 7.89 -16.21 11.21
CA GLU A 228 6.42 -16.24 11.28
C GLU A 228 5.76 -14.99 10.66
N ILE A 229 6.57 -13.97 10.32
CA ILE A 229 6.09 -12.71 9.73
C ILE A 229 6.99 -12.41 8.52
N PRO A 230 6.83 -13.17 7.43
CA PRO A 230 7.72 -13.06 6.28
C PRO A 230 7.53 -11.70 5.59
N HIS A 231 8.62 -10.95 5.57
CA HIS A 231 8.83 -9.73 4.79
C HIS A 231 10.33 -9.62 4.52
N PRO A 232 10.76 -9.24 3.32
CA PRO A 232 12.16 -8.92 3.09
C PRO A 232 12.52 -7.71 3.92
N THR A 233 13.63 -7.77 4.63
CA THR A 233 14.09 -6.60 5.36
C THR A 233 14.62 -5.52 4.42
N VAL A 234 14.59 -4.26 4.88
CA VAL A 234 15.17 -3.15 4.11
C VAL A 234 16.65 -3.42 3.83
N THR A 235 17.40 -3.98 4.80
CA THR A 235 18.82 -4.31 4.61
C THR A 235 19.05 -5.37 3.54
N GLU A 236 18.19 -6.38 3.42
CA GLU A 236 18.26 -7.37 2.33
C GLU A 236 17.98 -6.70 0.99
N THR A 237 16.91 -5.91 0.90
CA THR A 237 16.55 -5.19 -0.31
C THR A 237 17.67 -4.25 -0.76
N LEU A 238 18.29 -3.49 0.17
CA LEU A 238 19.43 -2.64 -0.12
C LEU A 238 20.66 -3.43 -0.58
N GLY A 239 20.88 -4.63 -0.03
CA GLY A 239 21.93 -5.55 -0.46
C GLY A 239 21.76 -5.99 -1.91
N LEU A 240 20.53 -6.20 -2.36
CA LEU A 240 20.20 -6.55 -3.75
C LEU A 240 20.27 -5.34 -4.70
N LEU A 241 19.82 -4.17 -4.26
CA LEU A 241 19.78 -2.95 -5.07
C LEU A 241 21.17 -2.31 -5.23
N GLY A 242 22.01 -2.35 -4.20
CA GLY A 242 23.23 -1.55 -4.14
C GLY A 242 22.96 -0.04 -4.11
N ASN A 243 23.95 0.79 -4.46
CA ASN A 243 23.78 2.23 -4.57
C ASN A 243 23.01 2.59 -5.85
N ARG A 244 22.07 3.52 -5.75
CA ARG A 244 21.32 4.05 -6.88
C ARG A 244 22.22 4.69 -7.91
N LYS A 245 21.97 4.41 -9.18
CA LYS A 245 22.67 4.98 -10.33
C LYS A 245 21.77 5.90 -11.13
N GLN A 246 22.38 6.73 -11.96
CA GLN A 246 21.59 7.55 -12.90
C GLN A 246 20.86 6.65 -13.89
N GLY A 247 19.55 6.82 -14.00
CA GLY A 247 18.67 6.03 -14.88
C GLY A 247 17.90 4.93 -14.12
N ASP A 248 18.27 4.59 -12.89
CA ASP A 248 17.48 3.69 -12.08
C ASP A 248 16.11 4.31 -11.73
N PRO A 249 15.05 3.51 -11.59
CA PRO A 249 13.74 3.99 -11.18
C PRO A 249 13.77 4.66 -9.80
N GLU A 250 12.74 5.42 -9.49
CA GLU A 250 12.55 5.99 -8.15
C GLU A 250 11.99 4.91 -7.21
N ILE A 251 12.82 4.32 -6.36
CA ILE A 251 12.38 3.32 -5.37
C ILE A 251 12.30 3.97 -4.00
N SER A 252 11.15 3.80 -3.33
CA SER A 252 10.93 4.29 -1.96
C SER A 252 10.23 3.22 -1.12
N PHE A 253 10.66 3.09 0.14
CA PHE A 253 10.06 2.15 1.07
C PHE A 253 8.79 2.70 1.72
N ILE A 254 7.83 1.80 1.95
CA ILE A 254 6.54 2.03 2.63
C ILE A 254 6.26 0.88 3.61
N HIS A 255 5.08 0.85 4.23
CA HIS A 255 4.58 -0.25 5.07
C HIS A 255 5.42 -0.49 6.33
N PHE A 256 5.93 0.58 6.95
CA PHE A 256 6.83 0.48 8.10
C PHE A 256 6.14 -0.05 9.35
N ASN A 257 6.72 -1.09 9.97
CA ASN A 257 6.34 -1.47 11.33
C ASN A 257 6.67 -0.33 12.31
N HIS A 258 5.89 -0.21 13.38
CA HIS A 258 6.04 0.87 14.38
C HIS A 258 7.42 0.92 15.07
N THR A 259 8.22 -0.16 14.98
CA THR A 259 9.58 -0.22 15.52
C THR A 259 10.65 0.19 14.51
N ASN A 260 10.29 0.26 13.21
CA ASN A 260 11.25 0.54 12.15
C ASN A 260 11.93 1.90 12.34
N PRO A 261 13.28 1.94 12.41
CA PRO A 261 14.03 3.17 12.62
C PRO A 261 13.87 4.20 11.49
N LEU A 262 13.41 3.80 10.30
CA LEU A 262 13.13 4.69 9.18
C LEU A 262 11.98 5.67 9.46
N LEU A 263 11.11 5.38 10.44
CA LEU A 263 10.09 6.32 10.91
C LEU A 263 10.65 7.53 11.65
N ARG A 264 11.94 7.52 11.99
CA ARG A 264 12.64 8.60 12.71
C ARG A 264 13.63 9.28 11.78
N GLU A 265 13.28 10.47 11.30
CA GLU A 265 14.21 11.31 10.55
C GLU A 265 15.47 11.55 11.38
N GLY A 266 16.65 11.31 10.79
CA GLY A 266 17.94 11.47 11.47
C GLY A 266 18.46 10.24 12.21
N SER A 267 17.78 9.09 12.20
CA SER A 267 18.38 7.81 12.59
C SER A 267 19.58 7.47 11.70
N ASN A 268 20.46 6.59 12.16
CA ASN A 268 21.59 6.13 11.35
C ASN A 268 21.10 5.38 10.10
N GLU A 269 20.06 4.60 10.25
CA GLU A 269 19.40 3.81 9.21
C GLU A 269 18.77 4.71 8.15
N TYR A 270 18.09 5.77 8.58
CA TYR A 270 17.51 6.78 7.66
C TYR A 270 18.61 7.44 6.82
N ARG A 271 19.71 7.85 7.46
CA ARG A 271 20.86 8.45 6.75
C ARG A 271 21.52 7.46 5.79
N HIS A 272 21.77 6.23 6.25
CA HIS A 272 22.37 5.19 5.44
C HIS A 272 21.57 4.93 4.15
N LEU A 273 20.27 4.74 4.24
CA LEU A 273 19.39 4.53 3.09
C LEU A 273 19.43 5.74 2.13
N SER A 274 19.38 6.96 2.69
CA SER A 274 19.43 8.19 1.90
C SER A 274 20.78 8.37 1.19
N GLU A 275 21.90 8.00 1.83
CA GLU A 275 23.26 8.02 1.24
C GLU A 275 23.40 7.01 0.10
N MET A 276 22.69 5.89 0.13
CA MET A 276 22.60 4.94 -0.98
C MET A 276 21.77 5.48 -2.15
N GLY A 277 21.04 6.59 -1.98
CA GLY A 277 20.24 7.26 -2.99
C GLY A 277 18.81 6.75 -3.14
N TRP A 278 18.35 5.88 -2.25
CA TRP A 278 16.98 5.37 -2.24
C TRP A 278 16.04 6.21 -1.35
N GLY A 279 14.74 6.06 -1.55
CA GLY A 279 13.73 6.88 -0.91
C GLY A 279 13.10 6.26 0.34
N ILE A 280 12.65 7.13 1.25
CA ILE A 280 11.74 6.81 2.35
C ILE A 280 10.47 7.60 2.09
N SER A 281 9.37 6.90 1.84
CA SER A 281 8.12 7.56 1.48
C SER A 281 7.54 8.34 2.65
N LYS A 282 6.95 9.48 2.35
CA LYS A 282 6.28 10.35 3.32
C LYS A 282 4.78 10.33 3.11
N GLN A 283 4.05 10.16 4.21
CA GLN A 283 2.60 10.32 4.21
C GLN A 283 2.22 11.72 3.70
N GLY A 284 1.29 11.80 2.76
CA GLY A 284 0.90 13.02 2.07
C GLY A 284 1.74 13.33 0.82
N ALA A 285 2.73 12.52 0.46
CA ALA A 285 3.46 12.69 -0.80
C ALA A 285 2.52 12.53 -2.01
N VAL A 286 2.72 13.39 -3.02
CA VAL A 286 1.92 13.39 -4.26
C VAL A 286 2.82 13.07 -5.44
N TYR A 287 2.40 12.12 -6.26
CA TYR A 287 3.05 11.70 -7.49
C TYR A 287 2.18 12.09 -8.69
N HIS A 288 2.78 12.65 -9.73
CA HIS A 288 2.11 13.00 -10.99
C HIS A 288 2.52 11.97 -12.06
N LEU A 289 1.56 11.16 -12.49
CA LEU A 289 1.77 10.09 -13.47
C LEU A 289 1.26 10.42 -14.86
#